data_ae98d55e6aa6328c95b970dffe3f0952
#
_entry.id   ae98d55e6aa6328c95b970dffe3f0952
#
_cell.length_a   1.000
_cell.length_b   1.000
_cell.length_c   1.000
_cell.angle_alpha   90.00
_cell.angle_beta   90.00
_cell.angle_gamma   90.00
#
_symmetry.space_group_name_H-M   'P 1'
#
loop_
_entity.id
_entity.type
_entity.pdbx_description
1 polymer ?
#
loop_
_entity_poly.entity_id
_entity_poly.type
_entity_poly.pdbx_seq_one_letter_code
_entity_poly.pdbx_strand_id
1 'polypeptide(L)'
;QGEVVVFYGTDATKLDRAATFTTRGPEHDYTGILTIDRLSPNTRYHYRIADHQLSGSFRTMPRAKDFENPKGNPKGLFNFRFEFACGNNPKGGGDSVGPTLPVFDTLNAQVRDKVNFAIQNGDWLYETRRDYPPREWLHQVGLVEGDTPRIVRHAPTVVGVWQNYKDLLHRGRNLSEWHRHVP
;
A
#
# COMPACT_ATOMS: atom_id res chain seq x y z
N GLN A 1 10.74 2.86 16.28
CA GLN A 1 9.34 3.14 16.62
C GLN A 1 9.15 4.65 16.70
N GLY A 2 8.18 5.20 15.97
CA GLY A 2 7.93 6.63 15.91
C GLY A 2 6.47 6.94 15.60
N GLU A 3 6.07 8.16 15.94
CA GLU A 3 4.75 8.69 15.58
C GLU A 3 4.77 9.15 14.12
N VAL A 4 3.72 8.84 13.39
CA VAL A 4 3.50 9.28 12.00
C VAL A 4 2.21 10.07 11.94
N VAL A 5 2.27 11.27 11.40
CA VAL A 5 1.11 12.13 11.18
C VAL A 5 0.68 12.04 9.73
N VAL A 6 -0.61 11.85 9.51
CA VAL A 6 -1.23 11.84 8.18
C VAL A 6 -2.25 12.96 8.10
N PHE A 7 -2.01 13.91 7.22
CA PHE A 7 -3.00 14.93 6.87
C PHE A 7 -3.92 14.40 5.78
N TYR A 8 -5.20 14.68 5.87
CA TYR A 8 -6.17 14.23 4.88
C TYR A 8 -7.36 15.19 4.73
N GLY A 9 -8.03 15.12 3.60
CA GLY A 9 -9.18 15.96 3.29
C GLY A 9 -9.80 15.61 1.94
N THR A 10 -10.89 16.28 1.60
CA THR A 10 -11.59 16.07 0.31
C THR A 10 -11.04 16.97 -0.81
N ASP A 11 -10.23 17.95 -0.46
CA ASP A 11 -9.53 18.85 -1.39
C ASP A 11 -8.03 18.54 -1.31
N ALA A 12 -7.42 18.18 -2.43
CA ALA A 12 -5.99 17.86 -2.51
C ALA A 12 -5.09 19.05 -2.11
N THR A 13 -5.58 20.27 -2.27
CA THR A 13 -4.84 21.50 -1.95
C THR A 13 -5.03 21.93 -0.48
N LYS A 14 -6.05 21.38 0.19
CA LYS A 14 -6.40 21.71 1.56
C LYS A 14 -6.74 20.48 2.37
N LEU A 15 -5.72 19.89 2.99
CA LEU A 15 -5.86 18.77 3.91
C LEU A 15 -6.14 19.30 5.32
N ASP A 16 -7.41 19.41 5.67
CA ASP A 16 -7.90 20.11 6.87
C ASP A 16 -8.06 19.20 8.10
N ARG A 17 -7.77 17.92 7.96
CA ARG A 17 -7.82 16.92 9.02
C ARG A 17 -6.46 16.28 9.23
N ALA A 18 -6.21 15.81 10.44
CA ALA A 18 -5.02 15.03 10.76
C ALA A 18 -5.39 13.81 11.59
N ALA A 19 -4.63 12.73 11.41
CA ALA A 19 -4.68 11.54 12.24
C ALA A 19 -3.27 11.03 12.46
N THR A 20 -3.02 10.39 13.58
CA THR A 20 -1.71 9.88 13.96
C THR A 20 -1.76 8.39 14.24
N PHE A 21 -0.65 7.72 14.01
CA PHE A 21 -0.44 6.36 14.47
C PHE A 21 1.02 6.16 14.86
N THR A 22 1.27 5.18 15.71
CA THR A 22 2.63 4.81 16.07
C THR A 22 3.06 3.57 15.29
N THR A 23 4.22 3.61 14.67
CA THR A 23 4.79 2.43 14.02
C THR A 23 5.08 1.37 15.08
N ARG A 24 4.85 0.11 14.73
CA ARG A 24 5.20 -1.03 15.57
C ARG A 24 6.72 -1.16 15.69
N GLY A 25 7.16 -1.97 16.62
CA GLY A 25 8.58 -2.23 16.83
C GLY A 25 9.22 -3.09 15.71
N PRO A 26 10.49 -3.42 15.89
CA PRO A 26 11.26 -4.17 14.90
C PRO A 26 10.70 -5.57 14.61
N GLU A 27 9.96 -6.17 15.54
CA GLU A 27 9.25 -7.45 15.30
C GLU A 27 8.13 -7.37 14.25
N HIS A 28 7.77 -6.17 13.82
CA HIS A 28 6.83 -5.89 12.75
C HIS A 28 7.46 -5.06 11.62
N ASP A 29 8.78 -5.03 11.54
CA ASP A 29 9.55 -4.25 10.56
C ASP A 29 9.13 -2.77 10.51
N TYR A 30 8.81 -2.18 11.67
CA TYR A 30 8.38 -0.78 11.83
C TYR A 30 7.17 -0.37 11.01
N THR A 31 6.34 -1.32 10.62
CA THR A 31 5.07 -1.02 9.94
C THR A 31 4.02 -0.46 10.91
N GLY A 32 2.99 0.15 10.37
CA GLY A 32 1.87 0.66 11.15
C GLY A 32 0.56 0.61 10.37
N ILE A 33 -0.53 0.71 11.09
CA ILE A 33 -1.88 0.77 10.52
C ILE A 33 -2.58 1.98 11.12
N LEU A 34 -3.11 2.83 10.25
CA LEU A 34 -3.98 3.94 10.63
C LEU A 34 -5.41 3.62 10.21
N THR A 35 -6.32 3.65 11.17
CA THR A 35 -7.75 3.59 10.89
C THR A 35 -8.32 5.00 10.96
N ILE A 36 -8.99 5.43 9.91
CA ILE A 36 -9.67 6.72 9.84
C ILE A 36 -11.18 6.44 9.76
N ASP A 37 -11.92 6.91 10.75
CA ASP A 37 -13.36 6.75 10.84
C ASP A 37 -14.11 8.04 10.46
N ARG A 38 -15.45 8.00 10.50
CA ARG A 38 -16.36 9.15 10.25
C ARG A 38 -16.13 9.81 8.90
N LEU A 39 -15.75 9.02 7.91
CA LEU A 39 -15.62 9.49 6.54
C LEU A 39 -16.98 9.50 5.84
N SER A 40 -17.19 10.48 4.97
CA SER A 40 -18.38 10.51 4.11
C SER A 40 -18.33 9.37 3.10
N PRO A 41 -19.44 8.68 2.82
CA PRO A 41 -19.46 7.62 1.82
C PRO A 41 -19.34 8.18 0.40
N ASN A 42 -18.91 7.33 -0.54
CA ASN A 42 -18.74 7.66 -1.96
C ASN A 42 -17.91 8.94 -2.21
N THR A 43 -16.94 9.21 -1.33
CA THR A 43 -16.17 10.45 -1.32
C THR A 43 -14.70 10.14 -1.56
N ARG A 44 -14.07 10.90 -2.45
CA ARG A 44 -12.62 10.85 -2.64
C ARG A 44 -11.95 11.67 -1.55
N TYR A 45 -11.01 11.05 -0.87
CA TYR A 45 -10.12 11.68 0.09
C TYR A 45 -8.70 11.69 -0.47
N HIS A 46 -7.99 12.76 -0.21
CA HIS A 46 -6.57 12.92 -0.47
C HIS A 46 -5.84 12.87 0.86
N TYR A 47 -4.62 12.35 0.86
CA TYR A 47 -3.79 12.32 2.05
C TYR A 47 -2.35 12.65 1.74
N ARG A 48 -1.63 13.09 2.76
CA ARG A 48 -0.19 13.32 2.75
C ARG A 48 0.40 12.90 4.09
N ILE A 49 1.51 12.18 4.06
CA ILE A 49 2.28 11.85 5.25
C ILE A 49 3.14 13.05 5.59
N ALA A 50 3.05 13.55 6.85
CA ALA A 50 3.94 14.59 7.34
C ALA A 50 5.40 14.13 7.21
N ASP A 51 6.32 15.04 7.12
CA ASP A 51 7.76 14.82 7.01
C ASP A 51 8.20 14.02 5.75
N HIS A 52 7.25 13.54 4.96
CA HIS A 52 7.49 12.86 3.71
C HIS A 52 6.68 13.51 2.59
N GLN A 53 7.25 13.58 1.40
CA GLN A 53 6.52 14.05 0.20
C GLN A 53 5.58 12.97 -0.37
N LEU A 54 5.22 12.00 0.45
CA LEU A 54 4.33 10.91 0.05
C LEU A 54 2.89 11.34 0.20
N SER A 55 2.17 11.32 -0.91
CA SER A 55 0.75 11.61 -0.97
C SER A 55 0.02 10.56 -1.77
N GLY A 56 -1.29 10.50 -1.57
CA GLY A 56 -2.15 9.60 -2.29
C GLY A 56 -3.62 9.99 -2.15
N SER A 57 -4.48 9.12 -2.62
CA SER A 57 -5.92 9.29 -2.49
C SER A 57 -6.61 7.93 -2.40
N PHE A 58 -7.80 7.93 -1.83
CA PHE A 58 -8.69 6.77 -1.83
C PHE A 58 -10.14 7.24 -1.94
N ARG A 59 -11.02 6.36 -2.34
CA ARG A 59 -12.46 6.63 -2.35
C ARG A 59 -13.14 5.70 -1.36
N THR A 60 -13.95 6.29 -0.48
CA THR A 60 -14.82 5.51 0.42
C THR A 60 -15.91 4.81 -0.37
N MET A 61 -16.32 3.63 0.12
CA MET A 61 -17.40 2.89 -0.52
C MET A 61 -18.71 3.66 -0.45
N PRO A 62 -19.52 3.61 -1.50
CA PRO A 62 -20.85 4.21 -1.49
C PRO A 62 -21.82 3.38 -0.61
N ARG A 63 -22.88 4.02 -0.14
CA ARG A 63 -24.00 3.33 0.52
C ARG A 63 -24.93 2.74 -0.53
N ALA A 64 -25.74 1.75 -0.15
CA ALA A 64 -26.73 1.15 -1.04
C ALA A 64 -27.63 2.20 -1.70
N LYS A 65 -28.09 3.18 -0.95
CA LYS A 65 -28.93 4.27 -1.47
C LYS A 65 -28.24 5.17 -2.52
N ASP A 66 -26.92 5.21 -2.52
CA ASP A 66 -26.16 6.01 -3.51
C ASP A 66 -26.19 5.36 -4.90
N PHE A 67 -26.64 4.10 -5.00
CA PHE A 67 -26.83 3.35 -6.23
C PHE A 67 -28.30 3.29 -6.69
N GLU A 68 -29.26 3.71 -5.86
CA GLU A 68 -30.66 3.69 -6.21
C GLU A 68 -30.91 4.55 -7.46
N ASN A 69 -31.50 3.91 -8.47
CA ASN A 69 -31.97 4.56 -9.68
C ASN A 69 -33.28 3.89 -10.10
N PRO A 70 -34.42 4.64 -10.11
CA PRO A 70 -35.73 4.06 -10.41
C PRO A 70 -35.82 3.31 -11.74
N LYS A 71 -35.03 3.71 -12.73
CA LYS A 71 -35.05 3.10 -14.08
C LYS A 71 -34.06 1.93 -14.21
N GLY A 72 -32.86 2.04 -13.63
CA GLY A 72 -31.79 1.08 -13.90
C GLY A 72 -31.42 0.20 -12.71
N ASN A 73 -31.63 0.69 -11.49
CA ASN A 73 -31.25 -0.03 -10.27
C ASN A 73 -32.20 0.32 -9.10
N PRO A 74 -33.51 -0.01 -9.23
CA PRO A 74 -34.51 0.39 -8.23
C PRO A 74 -34.33 -0.24 -6.85
N LYS A 75 -33.52 -1.31 -6.76
CA LYS A 75 -33.22 -1.99 -5.50
C LYS A 75 -31.90 -1.51 -4.84
N GLY A 76 -31.23 -0.53 -5.43
CA GLY A 76 -29.94 -0.05 -4.93
C GLY A 76 -28.84 -1.13 -4.87
N LEU A 77 -28.85 -2.07 -5.83
CA LEU A 77 -27.84 -3.12 -5.87
C LEU A 77 -26.46 -2.52 -6.03
N PHE A 78 -25.48 -3.13 -5.42
CA PHE A 78 -24.11 -2.69 -5.43
C PHE A 78 -23.60 -2.63 -6.89
N ASN A 79 -23.06 -1.49 -7.26
CA ASN A 79 -22.46 -1.26 -8.57
C ASN A 79 -21.08 -0.64 -8.37
N PHE A 80 -20.02 -1.43 -8.59
CA PHE A 80 -18.64 -1.00 -8.44
C PHE A 80 -17.79 -1.56 -9.57
N ARG A 81 -16.66 -0.93 -9.78
CA ARG A 81 -15.62 -1.40 -10.70
C ARG A 81 -14.38 -1.73 -9.90
N PHE A 82 -13.75 -2.83 -10.23
CA PHE A 82 -12.50 -3.22 -9.60
C PHE A 82 -11.53 -3.78 -10.66
N GLU A 83 -10.27 -3.65 -10.36
CA GLU A 83 -9.21 -4.34 -11.09
C GLU A 83 -8.95 -5.68 -10.39
N PHE A 84 -8.71 -6.71 -11.17
CA PHE A 84 -8.34 -8.03 -10.67
C PHE A 84 -7.13 -8.54 -11.44
N ALA A 85 -6.06 -8.83 -10.71
CA ALA A 85 -4.84 -9.36 -11.28
C ALA A 85 -4.27 -10.50 -10.45
N CYS A 86 -3.49 -11.34 -11.13
CA CYS A 86 -2.66 -12.38 -10.55
C CYS A 86 -1.34 -12.42 -11.33
N GLY A 87 -0.25 -12.82 -10.70
CA GLY A 87 1.01 -13.05 -11.39
C GLY A 87 1.81 -11.79 -11.69
N ASN A 88 1.99 -10.95 -10.71
CA ASN A 88 2.92 -9.83 -10.83
C ASN A 88 4.36 -10.33 -10.69
N ASN A 89 4.98 -10.69 -11.82
CA ASN A 89 6.40 -11.04 -11.84
C ASN A 89 7.25 -9.80 -12.14
N PRO A 90 7.90 -9.20 -11.14
CA PRO A 90 8.76 -8.03 -11.34
C PRO A 90 10.09 -8.36 -12.03
N LYS A 91 10.39 -9.63 -12.25
CA LYS A 91 11.59 -10.07 -12.97
C LYS A 91 11.35 -10.01 -14.47
N GLY A 92 11.59 -8.88 -15.08
CA GLY A 92 11.81 -8.84 -16.52
C GLY A 92 13.22 -9.34 -16.83
N GLY A 93 13.36 -10.57 -17.39
CA GLY A 93 14.58 -11.07 -18.06
C GLY A 93 15.95 -10.93 -17.36
N GLY A 94 16.00 -10.62 -16.09
CA GLY A 94 17.22 -10.42 -15.27
C GLY A 94 16.85 -10.23 -13.80
N ASP A 95 17.83 -10.26 -12.92
CA ASP A 95 17.63 -10.24 -11.45
C ASP A 95 17.17 -8.88 -10.88
N SER A 96 16.83 -7.90 -11.70
CA SER A 96 16.43 -6.58 -11.23
C SER A 96 15.01 -6.23 -11.59
N VAL A 97 14.23 -5.88 -10.58
CA VAL A 97 13.03 -5.06 -10.78
C VAL A 97 13.49 -3.73 -11.36
N GLY A 98 13.08 -3.42 -12.58
CA GLY A 98 13.34 -2.11 -13.18
C GLY A 98 12.72 -0.98 -12.36
N PRO A 99 13.08 0.28 -12.63
CA PRO A 99 12.49 1.44 -11.93
C PRO A 99 11.00 1.61 -12.21
N THR A 100 10.49 0.93 -13.22
CA THR A 100 9.08 0.91 -13.60
C THR A 100 8.65 -0.49 -14.03
N LEU A 101 7.39 -0.80 -13.77
CA LEU A 101 6.70 -1.98 -14.25
C LEU A 101 5.70 -1.54 -15.31
N PRO A 102 5.88 -1.84 -16.61
CA PRO A 102 5.11 -1.20 -17.70
C PRO A 102 3.59 -1.33 -17.56
N VAL A 103 3.08 -2.42 -16.99
CA VAL A 103 1.64 -2.60 -16.75
C VAL A 103 1.08 -1.53 -15.82
N PHE A 104 1.84 -1.12 -14.80
CA PHE A 104 1.41 -0.09 -13.85
C PHE A 104 1.40 1.32 -14.44
N ASP A 105 2.18 1.60 -15.48
CA ASP A 105 2.05 2.85 -16.23
C ASP A 105 0.68 2.92 -16.91
N THR A 106 0.25 1.84 -17.55
CA THR A 106 -1.08 1.73 -18.16
C THR A 106 -2.19 1.81 -17.11
N LEU A 107 -2.06 1.08 -15.99
CA LEU A 107 -3.04 1.09 -14.91
C LEU A 107 -3.18 2.49 -14.30
N ASN A 108 -2.08 3.17 -14.02
CA ASN A 108 -2.10 4.53 -13.49
C ASN A 108 -2.72 5.53 -14.48
N ALA A 109 -2.43 5.43 -15.77
CA ALA A 109 -2.92 6.36 -16.78
C ALA A 109 -4.39 6.11 -17.18
N GLN A 110 -4.84 4.87 -17.21
CA GLN A 110 -6.12 4.53 -17.84
C GLN A 110 -7.16 3.95 -16.89
N VAL A 111 -6.77 3.39 -15.75
CA VAL A 111 -7.64 2.59 -14.88
C VAL A 111 -7.83 3.22 -13.49
N ARG A 112 -6.80 3.81 -12.93
CA ARG A 112 -6.75 4.34 -11.55
C ARG A 112 -8.00 5.10 -11.10
N ASP A 113 -8.48 6.02 -11.92
CA ASP A 113 -9.62 6.86 -11.57
C ASP A 113 -10.98 6.23 -11.90
N LYS A 114 -10.98 5.05 -12.50
CA LYS A 114 -12.19 4.33 -12.94
C LYS A 114 -12.60 3.19 -12.04
N VAL A 115 -11.73 2.76 -11.14
CA VAL A 115 -11.97 1.63 -10.24
C VAL A 115 -12.14 2.10 -8.80
N ASN A 116 -12.87 1.33 -8.02
CA ASN A 116 -13.09 1.58 -6.60
C ASN A 116 -12.00 0.94 -5.73
N PHE A 117 -11.49 -0.21 -6.17
CA PHE A 117 -10.41 -0.95 -5.50
C PHE A 117 -9.75 -1.93 -6.47
N ALA A 118 -8.64 -2.53 -6.05
CA ALA A 118 -7.96 -3.59 -6.78
C ALA A 118 -7.85 -4.86 -5.92
N ILE A 119 -7.88 -6.01 -6.57
CA ILE A 119 -7.63 -7.31 -5.94
C ILE A 119 -6.40 -7.93 -6.61
N GLN A 120 -5.35 -8.10 -5.83
CA GLN A 120 -4.15 -8.82 -6.24
C GLN A 120 -4.23 -10.24 -5.69
N ASN A 121 -4.59 -11.19 -6.56
CA ASN A 121 -4.90 -12.56 -6.18
C ASN A 121 -3.70 -13.49 -6.34
N GLY A 122 -2.71 -13.36 -5.48
CA GLY A 122 -1.53 -14.22 -5.46
C GLY A 122 -0.43 -13.84 -6.44
N ASP A 123 0.67 -14.54 -6.36
CA ASP A 123 1.89 -14.35 -7.16
C ASP A 123 2.36 -12.88 -7.22
N TRP A 124 2.22 -12.21 -6.07
CA TRP A 124 2.53 -10.79 -5.91
C TRP A 124 4.01 -10.51 -6.13
N LEU A 125 4.84 -11.35 -5.55
CA LEU A 125 6.27 -11.40 -5.82
C LEU A 125 6.79 -12.84 -5.65
N TYR A 126 7.92 -13.11 -6.28
CA TYR A 126 8.68 -14.33 -6.08
C TYR A 126 9.91 -14.00 -5.26
N GLU A 127 10.01 -14.55 -4.07
CA GLU A 127 11.07 -14.24 -3.11
C GLU A 127 12.42 -14.73 -3.63
N THR A 128 13.36 -13.81 -3.73
CA THR A 128 14.70 -14.07 -4.22
C THR A 128 15.79 -13.92 -3.17
N ARG A 129 15.42 -13.46 -1.99
CA ARG A 129 16.34 -13.14 -0.89
C ARG A 129 15.95 -13.81 0.42
N ARG A 130 15.54 -15.07 0.37
CA ARG A 130 15.22 -15.84 1.58
C ARG A 130 16.44 -16.02 2.51
N ASP A 131 17.61 -16.00 1.92
CA ASP A 131 18.92 -16.08 2.59
C ASP A 131 19.49 -14.72 3.00
N TYR A 132 18.69 -13.65 2.90
CA TYR A 132 19.13 -12.31 3.31
C TYR A 132 19.58 -12.33 4.77
N PRO A 133 20.83 -11.90 5.08
CA PRO A 133 21.37 -12.05 6.42
C PRO A 133 20.63 -11.18 7.45
N PRO A 134 20.16 -11.76 8.56
CA PRO A 134 19.51 -10.98 9.63
C PRO A 134 20.39 -9.82 10.14
N ARG A 135 21.70 -10.01 10.15
CA ARG A 135 22.67 -8.99 10.57
C ARG A 135 22.61 -7.73 9.69
N GLU A 136 22.43 -7.88 8.38
CA GLU A 136 22.28 -6.74 7.48
C GLU A 136 20.98 -5.98 7.74
N TRP A 137 19.89 -6.71 7.99
CA TRP A 137 18.63 -6.10 8.37
C TRP A 137 18.74 -5.34 9.71
N LEU A 138 19.35 -5.94 10.74
CA LEU A 138 19.57 -5.28 12.04
C LEU A 138 20.34 -3.96 11.85
N HIS A 139 21.40 -3.99 11.07
CA HIS A 139 22.16 -2.77 10.76
C HIS A 139 21.32 -1.70 10.05
N GLN A 140 20.50 -2.07 9.06
CA GLN A 140 19.63 -1.14 8.34
C GLN A 140 18.61 -0.47 9.25
N VAL A 141 18.09 -1.17 10.25
CA VAL A 141 17.09 -0.64 11.18
C VAL A 141 17.70 -0.04 12.45
N GLY A 142 19.03 0.04 12.54
CA GLY A 142 19.72 0.64 13.67
C GLY A 142 19.71 -0.19 14.94
N LEU A 143 19.60 -1.52 14.83
CA LEU A 143 19.65 -2.46 15.96
C LEU A 143 21.01 -3.16 16.02
N VAL A 144 21.38 -3.58 17.21
CA VAL A 144 22.54 -4.45 17.47
C VAL A 144 22.10 -5.91 17.61
N GLU A 145 23.05 -6.83 17.49
CA GLU A 145 22.75 -8.27 17.47
C GLU A 145 22.04 -8.75 18.76
N GLY A 146 22.36 -8.16 19.92
CA GLY A 146 21.70 -8.44 21.18
C GLY A 146 20.21 -8.07 21.24
N ASP A 147 19.79 -7.12 20.42
CA ASP A 147 18.42 -6.62 20.35
C ASP A 147 17.57 -7.33 19.26
N THR A 148 18.06 -8.45 18.74
CA THR A 148 17.38 -9.21 17.70
C THR A 148 15.95 -9.57 18.11
N PRO A 149 14.92 -9.15 17.38
CA PRO A 149 13.53 -9.46 17.69
C PRO A 149 13.27 -10.96 17.72
N ARG A 150 12.33 -11.39 18.59
CA ARG A 150 11.99 -12.80 18.73
C ARG A 150 11.64 -13.48 17.42
N ILE A 151 10.84 -12.81 16.57
CA ILE A 151 10.43 -13.35 15.26
C ILE A 151 11.65 -13.61 14.37
N VAL A 152 12.63 -12.71 14.37
CA VAL A 152 13.85 -12.86 13.55
C VAL A 152 14.73 -13.99 14.07
N ARG A 153 14.79 -14.19 15.40
CA ARG A 153 15.52 -15.32 16.01
C ARG A 153 14.91 -16.68 15.67
N HIS A 154 13.58 -16.78 15.66
CA HIS A 154 12.87 -18.04 15.39
C HIS A 154 12.66 -18.32 13.91
N ALA A 155 12.54 -17.29 13.08
CA ALA A 155 12.32 -17.37 11.64
C ALA A 155 13.21 -16.36 10.91
N PRO A 156 14.53 -16.57 10.84
CA PRO A 156 15.46 -15.60 10.26
C PRO A 156 15.16 -15.28 8.79
N THR A 157 14.50 -16.16 8.07
CA THR A 157 14.06 -15.91 6.68
C THR A 157 13.03 -14.78 6.55
N VAL A 158 12.37 -14.38 7.64
CA VAL A 158 11.37 -13.28 7.60
C VAL A 158 12.01 -11.96 7.14
N VAL A 159 13.26 -11.69 7.49
CA VAL A 159 13.95 -10.47 7.05
C VAL A 159 14.16 -10.45 5.54
N GLY A 160 14.41 -11.62 4.95
CA GLY A 160 14.49 -11.77 3.49
C GLY A 160 13.13 -11.50 2.82
N VAL A 161 12.04 -11.98 3.40
CA VAL A 161 10.67 -11.70 2.92
C VAL A 161 10.40 -10.19 2.99
N TRP A 162 10.64 -9.54 4.12
CA TRP A 162 10.47 -8.10 4.26
C TRP A 162 11.32 -7.32 3.25
N GLN A 163 12.56 -7.74 3.03
CA GLN A 163 13.45 -7.10 2.07
C GLN A 163 12.93 -7.23 0.63
N ASN A 164 12.37 -8.38 0.25
CA ASN A 164 11.77 -8.56 -1.08
C ASN A 164 10.60 -7.59 -1.30
N TYR A 165 9.71 -7.43 -0.32
CA TYR A 165 8.60 -6.47 -0.40
C TYR A 165 9.09 -5.02 -0.45
N LYS A 166 10.08 -4.66 0.36
CA LYS A 166 10.68 -3.32 0.32
C LYS A 166 11.28 -3.02 -1.04
N ASP A 167 12.06 -3.95 -1.59
CA ASP A 167 12.68 -3.80 -2.90
C ASP A 167 11.63 -3.63 -4.00
N LEU A 168 10.57 -4.43 -3.97
CA LEU A 168 9.49 -4.33 -4.93
C LEU A 168 8.80 -2.94 -4.87
N LEU A 169 8.39 -2.53 -3.69
CA LEU A 169 7.68 -1.26 -3.50
C LEU A 169 8.59 -0.04 -3.70
N HIS A 170 9.86 -0.13 -3.34
CA HIS A 170 10.79 0.98 -3.48
C HIS A 170 11.28 1.15 -4.93
N ARG A 171 11.55 0.06 -5.63
CA ARG A 171 12.04 0.08 -7.02
C ARG A 171 10.90 0.24 -8.02
N GLY A 172 9.76 -0.40 -7.78
CA GLY A 172 8.57 -0.26 -8.62
C GLY A 172 7.83 1.05 -8.37
N ARG A 173 8.38 2.18 -8.80
CA ARG A 173 7.82 3.53 -8.54
C ARG A 173 6.37 3.66 -9.00
N ASN A 174 6.04 3.19 -10.18
CA ASN A 174 4.70 3.22 -10.74
C ASN A 174 3.75 2.25 -10.04
N LEU A 175 4.24 1.13 -9.51
CA LEU A 175 3.52 0.25 -8.62
C LEU A 175 3.18 0.96 -7.29
N SER A 176 4.15 1.61 -6.67
CA SER A 176 3.93 2.39 -5.45
C SER A 176 2.96 3.55 -5.68
N GLU A 177 3.02 4.18 -6.84
CA GLU A 177 2.05 5.20 -7.27
C GLU A 177 0.63 4.62 -7.35
N TRP A 178 0.47 3.44 -7.97
CA TRP A 178 -0.81 2.73 -8.04
C TRP A 178 -1.39 2.50 -6.64
N HIS A 179 -0.61 1.92 -5.71
CA HIS A 179 -1.06 1.63 -4.35
C HIS A 179 -1.39 2.85 -3.51
N ARG A 180 -0.83 4.00 -3.82
CA ARG A 180 -1.19 5.24 -3.14
C ARG A 180 -2.56 5.78 -3.54
N HIS A 181 -3.12 5.32 -4.64
CA HIS A 181 -4.36 5.86 -5.21
C HIS A 181 -5.48 4.83 -5.35
N VAL A 182 -5.16 3.55 -5.35
CA VAL A 182 -6.15 2.45 -5.50
C VAL A 182 -6.00 1.50 -4.31
N PRO A 183 -7.01 1.45 -3.42
CA PRO A 183 -7.03 0.54 -2.28
C PRO A 183 -7.19 -0.92 -2.67
#